data_d98db76d530453e6f7503c35d83ad730
#
_entry.id   d98db76d530453e6f7503c35d83ad730
#
_cell.length_a   1.000
_cell.length_b   1.000
_cell.length_c   1.000
_cell.angle_alpha   90.00
_cell.angle_beta   90.00
_cell.angle_gamma   90.00
#
_symmetry.space_group_name_H-M   'P 1'
#
loop_
_entity.id
_entity.type
_entity.pdbx_description
1 polymer ?
#
loop_
_entity_poly.entity_id
_entity_poly.type
_entity_poly.pdbx_seq_one_letter_code
_entity_poly.pdbx_strand_id
1 'polypeptide(L)'
;MDWYTGNTTYDTVLTVAFAFAAFVLVGGMFAQSPYGRFASTKVGFNLNPKLGWWLMEIPATVVFAVFYLTGPNRFEPVPLVLAAIWLLHYGNRGWFFPLSIRQVPGKRSSFNVSVMAAGMLVTTLHGYLNGSFFSHDYLNQYGTEWLTDPRFLGGLVVYLGGFTLLVRSEWIVRNLRDKANPGATEYKVPFGGGFKFVTSPAYLGELLAWAGFALLTWNLAGLVIFLITAGNLVPRAFATHKWYREKFADYPTERKALIPYVI
;
A
#
# COMPACT_ATOMS: atom_id res chain seq x y z
N MET A 1 -21.00 -8.51 -18.09
CA MET A 1 -20.06 -8.92 -17.05
C MET A 1 -20.64 -8.45 -15.74
N ASP A 2 -21.14 -9.37 -14.95
CA ASP A 2 -21.71 -9.01 -13.65
C ASP A 2 -20.55 -8.73 -12.70
N TRP A 3 -20.48 -7.50 -12.21
CA TRP A 3 -19.43 -7.07 -11.28
C TRP A 3 -19.85 -7.24 -9.81
N TYR A 4 -21.15 -7.42 -9.57
CA TYR A 4 -21.71 -7.71 -8.27
C TYR A 4 -21.86 -9.22 -8.09
N THR A 5 -21.64 -9.65 -6.85
CA THR A 5 -21.53 -11.07 -6.51
C THR A 5 -22.87 -11.74 -6.27
N GLY A 6 -23.94 -10.97 -6.05
CA GLY A 6 -25.23 -11.46 -5.59
C GLY A 6 -25.28 -11.74 -4.08
N ASN A 7 -24.15 -11.62 -3.37
CA ASN A 7 -24.13 -11.66 -1.91
C ASN A 7 -24.36 -10.27 -1.35
N THR A 8 -25.55 -10.01 -0.81
CA THR A 8 -25.98 -8.69 -0.36
C THR A 8 -24.99 -8.05 0.64
N THR A 9 -24.44 -8.82 1.58
CA THR A 9 -23.48 -8.30 2.55
C THR A 9 -22.18 -7.87 1.88
N TYR A 10 -21.63 -8.73 1.03
CA TYR A 10 -20.40 -8.43 0.30
C TYR A 10 -20.58 -7.20 -0.61
N ASP A 11 -21.65 -7.17 -1.40
CA ASP A 11 -21.93 -6.10 -2.35
C ASP A 11 -22.20 -4.76 -1.65
N THR A 12 -22.85 -4.78 -0.48
CA THR A 12 -23.03 -3.58 0.36
C THR A 12 -21.67 -3.05 0.85
N VAL A 13 -20.82 -3.92 1.40
CA VAL A 13 -19.48 -3.52 1.87
C VAL A 13 -18.63 -3.02 0.72
N LEU A 14 -18.70 -3.65 -0.45
CA LEU A 14 -17.98 -3.22 -1.66
C LEU A 14 -18.46 -1.82 -2.11
N THR A 15 -19.76 -1.57 -2.10
CA THR A 15 -20.34 -0.26 -2.44
C THR A 15 -19.85 0.83 -1.48
N VAL A 16 -19.86 0.57 -0.17
CA VAL A 16 -19.30 1.48 0.84
C VAL A 16 -17.81 1.71 0.61
N ALA A 17 -17.08 0.67 0.22
CA ALA A 17 -15.65 0.79 -0.10
C ALA A 17 -15.39 1.69 -1.30
N PHE A 18 -16.20 1.63 -2.35
CA PHE A 18 -16.12 2.56 -3.49
C PHE A 18 -16.46 4.00 -3.11
N ALA A 19 -17.51 4.20 -2.30
CA ALA A 19 -17.84 5.53 -1.77
C ALA A 19 -16.68 6.11 -0.94
N PHE A 20 -16.04 5.28 -0.12
CA PHE A 20 -14.86 5.66 0.63
C PHE A 20 -13.66 5.93 -0.28
N ALA A 21 -13.43 5.12 -1.32
CA ALA A 21 -12.36 5.37 -2.30
C ALA A 21 -12.55 6.72 -3.02
N ALA A 22 -13.78 7.05 -3.42
CA ALA A 22 -14.11 8.35 -3.99
C ALA A 22 -13.83 9.49 -3.00
N PHE A 23 -14.19 9.33 -1.73
CA PHE A 23 -13.87 10.30 -0.67
C PHE A 23 -12.36 10.49 -0.50
N VAL A 24 -11.56 9.41 -0.51
CA VAL A 24 -10.10 9.49 -0.40
C VAL A 24 -9.48 10.16 -1.63
N LEU A 25 -9.94 9.84 -2.83
CA LEU A 25 -9.49 10.46 -4.08
C LEU A 25 -9.76 11.98 -4.09
N VAL A 26 -10.96 12.39 -3.75
CA VAL A 26 -11.34 13.80 -3.70
C VAL A 26 -10.63 14.49 -2.52
N GLY A 27 -10.65 13.90 -1.33
CA GLY A 27 -10.00 14.46 -0.14
C GLY A 27 -8.50 14.64 -0.30
N GLY A 28 -7.83 13.70 -1.00
CA GLY A 28 -6.41 13.78 -1.29
C GLY A 28 -6.01 14.99 -2.15
N MET A 29 -6.93 15.55 -2.92
CA MET A 29 -6.69 16.79 -3.70
C MET A 29 -6.58 18.04 -2.81
N PHE A 30 -7.19 18.00 -1.62
CA PHE A 30 -7.25 19.16 -0.71
C PHE A 30 -6.35 19.00 0.52
N ALA A 31 -6.07 17.79 0.94
CA ALA A 31 -5.30 17.53 2.16
C ALA A 31 -4.39 16.31 2.04
N GLN A 32 -3.22 16.36 2.67
CA GLN A 32 -2.29 15.24 2.75
C GLN A 32 -2.53 14.46 4.04
N SER A 33 -2.40 13.14 3.97
CA SER A 33 -2.45 12.29 5.16
C SER A 33 -1.32 12.64 6.14
N PRO A 34 -1.62 12.95 7.43
CA PRO A 34 -0.67 13.52 8.38
C PRO A 34 0.18 12.43 9.07
N TYR A 35 0.99 11.68 8.32
CA TYR A 35 1.92 10.69 8.86
C TYR A 35 3.34 10.83 8.29
N GLY A 36 4.31 10.12 8.87
CA GLY A 36 5.71 10.18 8.46
C GLY A 36 6.29 11.60 8.59
N ARG A 37 6.90 12.13 7.51
CA ARG A 37 7.49 13.49 7.52
C ARG A 37 6.47 14.63 7.69
N PHE A 38 5.21 14.36 7.39
CA PHE A 38 4.09 15.30 7.54
C PHE A 38 3.29 15.07 8.83
N ALA A 39 3.78 14.19 9.72
CA ALA A 39 3.13 13.93 11.00
C ALA A 39 3.18 15.19 11.90
N SER A 40 2.05 15.51 12.53
CA SER A 40 1.98 16.49 13.60
C SER A 40 2.05 15.77 14.95
N THR A 41 2.96 16.21 15.81
CA THR A 41 3.04 15.71 17.19
C THR A 41 2.17 16.53 18.15
N LYS A 42 1.53 17.59 17.64
CA LYS A 42 0.81 18.59 18.47
C LYS A 42 -0.64 18.18 18.75
N VAL A 43 -1.19 17.21 18.05
CA VAL A 43 -2.62 16.87 18.13
C VAL A 43 -2.78 15.37 18.41
N GLY A 44 -3.56 15.04 19.46
CA GLY A 44 -4.02 13.70 19.79
C GLY A 44 -2.95 12.77 20.41
N PHE A 45 -3.36 11.54 20.65
CA PHE A 45 -2.48 10.49 21.19
C PHE A 45 -1.55 9.94 20.11
N ASN A 46 -0.31 9.70 20.49
CA ASN A 46 0.71 9.19 19.60
C ASN A 46 1.33 7.91 20.16
N LEU A 47 1.50 6.93 19.30
CA LEU A 47 2.13 5.65 19.60
C LEU A 47 3.59 5.61 19.09
N ASN A 48 4.30 4.59 19.51
CA ASN A 48 5.54 4.20 18.86
C ASN A 48 5.26 3.87 17.38
N PRO A 49 6.03 4.42 16.41
CA PRO A 49 5.79 4.19 15.00
C PRO A 49 5.77 2.72 14.57
N LYS A 50 6.62 1.87 15.16
CA LYS A 50 6.58 0.43 14.86
C LYS A 50 5.24 -0.18 15.26
N LEU A 51 4.79 0.12 16.48
CA LEU A 51 3.53 -0.39 16.99
C LEU A 51 2.35 0.18 16.20
N GLY A 52 2.35 1.49 15.91
CA GLY A 52 1.29 2.14 15.16
C GLY A 52 1.14 1.58 13.74
N TRP A 53 2.25 1.39 13.02
CA TRP A 53 2.25 0.75 11.71
C TRP A 53 1.79 -0.71 11.80
N TRP A 54 2.31 -1.47 12.76
CA TRP A 54 1.97 -2.87 12.92
C TRP A 54 0.48 -3.06 13.19
N LEU A 55 -0.08 -2.34 14.16
CA LEU A 55 -1.50 -2.38 14.48
C LEU A 55 -2.37 -1.95 13.29
N MET A 56 -1.93 -0.96 12.52
CA MET A 56 -2.63 -0.47 11.34
C MET A 56 -2.74 -1.54 10.24
N GLU A 57 -1.70 -2.35 10.04
CA GLU A 57 -1.61 -3.27 8.90
C GLU A 57 -2.01 -4.73 9.24
N ILE A 58 -2.00 -5.12 10.53
CA ILE A 58 -2.39 -6.48 10.97
C ILE A 58 -3.76 -6.92 10.43
N PRO A 59 -4.81 -6.08 10.43
CA PRO A 59 -6.11 -6.52 9.94
C PRO A 59 -6.08 -7.05 8.51
N ALA A 60 -5.19 -6.54 7.65
CA ALA A 60 -5.05 -7.04 6.29
C ALA A 60 -4.64 -8.52 6.20
N THR A 61 -3.93 -9.04 7.20
CA THR A 61 -3.58 -10.46 7.25
C THR A 61 -4.57 -11.28 8.06
N VAL A 62 -4.96 -10.80 9.23
CA VAL A 62 -5.84 -11.54 10.15
C VAL A 62 -7.26 -11.65 9.62
N VAL A 63 -7.85 -10.52 9.21
CA VAL A 63 -9.21 -10.50 8.66
C VAL A 63 -9.25 -11.25 7.32
N PHE A 64 -8.22 -11.05 6.47
CA PHE A 64 -8.09 -11.85 5.25
C PHE A 64 -8.09 -13.34 5.56
N ALA A 65 -7.25 -13.82 6.48
CA ALA A 65 -7.18 -15.24 6.81
C ALA A 65 -8.52 -15.78 7.35
N VAL A 66 -9.19 -15.03 8.23
CA VAL A 66 -10.51 -15.43 8.76
C VAL A 66 -11.50 -15.64 7.64
N PHE A 67 -11.69 -14.66 6.76
CA PHE A 67 -12.69 -14.75 5.69
C PHE A 67 -12.26 -15.68 4.54
N TYR A 68 -10.97 -15.77 4.25
CA TYR A 68 -10.45 -16.72 3.27
C TYR A 68 -10.68 -18.18 3.69
N LEU A 69 -10.44 -18.49 4.96
CA LEU A 69 -10.60 -19.86 5.49
C LEU A 69 -12.06 -20.32 5.60
N THR A 70 -13.02 -19.38 5.54
CA THR A 70 -14.46 -19.73 5.56
C THR A 70 -15.01 -20.12 4.19
N GLY A 71 -14.34 -19.76 3.09
CA GLY A 71 -14.81 -20.03 1.74
C GLY A 71 -14.62 -21.50 1.32
N PRO A 72 -15.53 -22.03 0.49
CA PRO A 72 -15.47 -23.42 0.02
C PRO A 72 -14.25 -23.71 -0.87
N ASN A 73 -13.81 -22.72 -1.67
CA ASN A 73 -12.75 -22.89 -2.66
C ASN A 73 -11.34 -22.55 -2.11
N ARG A 74 -11.18 -22.42 -0.80
CA ARG A 74 -9.93 -21.99 -0.14
C ARG A 74 -8.69 -22.83 -0.47
N PHE A 75 -8.86 -24.07 -0.93
CA PHE A 75 -7.78 -24.98 -1.30
C PHE A 75 -7.64 -25.16 -2.81
N GLU A 76 -8.46 -24.50 -3.60
CA GLU A 76 -8.33 -24.51 -5.05
C GLU A 76 -7.07 -23.79 -5.52
N PRO A 77 -6.45 -24.21 -6.64
CA PRO A 77 -5.15 -23.68 -7.08
C PRO A 77 -5.12 -22.16 -7.25
N VAL A 78 -6.13 -21.57 -7.90
CA VAL A 78 -6.15 -20.11 -8.16
C VAL A 78 -6.33 -19.30 -6.86
N PRO A 79 -7.35 -19.58 -6.01
CA PRO A 79 -7.45 -18.98 -4.68
C PRO A 79 -6.16 -19.06 -3.85
N LEU A 80 -5.47 -20.21 -3.86
CA LEU A 80 -4.20 -20.37 -3.15
C LEU A 80 -3.09 -19.45 -3.71
N VAL A 81 -2.98 -19.33 -5.03
CA VAL A 81 -2.00 -18.42 -5.66
C VAL A 81 -2.33 -16.97 -5.32
N LEU A 82 -3.61 -16.56 -5.39
CA LEU A 82 -4.03 -15.21 -5.03
C LEU A 82 -3.77 -14.91 -3.55
N ALA A 83 -4.04 -15.87 -2.66
CA ALA A 83 -3.72 -15.76 -1.24
C ALA A 83 -2.20 -15.64 -0.99
N ALA A 84 -1.39 -16.40 -1.71
CA ALA A 84 0.07 -16.29 -1.62
C ALA A 84 0.57 -14.90 -2.03
N ILE A 85 0.05 -14.33 -3.12
CA ILE A 85 0.36 -12.97 -3.57
C ILE A 85 -0.05 -11.94 -2.51
N TRP A 86 -1.23 -12.07 -1.92
CA TRP A 86 -1.72 -11.23 -0.82
C TRP A 86 -0.80 -11.30 0.40
N LEU A 87 -0.47 -12.50 0.84
CA LEU A 87 0.39 -12.72 2.01
C LEU A 87 1.83 -12.27 1.76
N LEU A 88 2.35 -12.36 0.53
CA LEU A 88 3.64 -11.78 0.14
C LEU A 88 3.63 -10.25 0.35
N HIS A 89 2.59 -9.58 -0.14
CA HIS A 89 2.49 -8.12 -0.02
C HIS A 89 2.39 -7.68 1.45
N TYR A 90 1.43 -8.21 2.19
CA TYR A 90 1.19 -7.83 3.58
C TYR A 90 2.21 -8.44 4.55
N GLY A 91 2.86 -9.53 4.19
CA GLY A 91 4.05 -10.03 4.88
C GLY A 91 5.18 -9.00 4.90
N ASN A 92 5.41 -8.34 3.74
CA ASN A 92 6.35 -7.22 3.70
C ASN A 92 5.80 -6.00 4.44
N ARG A 93 4.59 -5.54 4.10
CA ARG A 93 4.04 -4.27 4.56
C ARG A 93 3.60 -4.29 6.03
N GLY A 94 2.92 -5.35 6.45
CA GLY A 94 2.34 -5.47 7.79
C GLY A 94 3.29 -6.05 8.83
N TRP A 95 4.29 -6.82 8.40
CA TRP A 95 5.19 -7.53 9.33
C TRP A 95 6.63 -7.07 9.19
N PHE A 96 7.25 -7.26 8.04
CA PHE A 96 8.66 -6.94 7.87
C PHE A 96 8.95 -5.44 7.96
N PHE A 97 8.19 -4.61 7.24
CA PHE A 97 8.41 -3.16 7.19
C PHE A 97 8.30 -2.50 8.57
N PRO A 98 7.22 -2.71 9.38
CA PRO A 98 7.11 -2.10 10.70
C PRO A 98 8.25 -2.50 11.63
N LEU A 99 8.62 -3.78 11.63
CA LEU A 99 9.74 -4.28 12.44
C LEU A 99 11.07 -3.67 12.01
N SER A 100 11.22 -3.37 10.72
CA SER A 100 12.45 -2.80 10.14
C SER A 100 12.60 -1.29 10.32
N ILE A 101 11.57 -0.57 10.81
CA ILE A 101 11.62 0.87 11.06
C ILE A 101 12.73 1.19 12.05
N ARG A 102 13.67 2.04 11.65
CA ARG A 102 14.73 2.52 12.52
C ARG A 102 14.29 3.80 13.24
N GLN A 103 14.28 3.75 14.55
CA GLN A 103 13.98 4.92 15.39
C GLN A 103 15.28 5.61 15.80
N VAL A 104 15.23 6.93 15.98
CA VAL A 104 16.35 7.71 16.48
C VAL A 104 16.32 7.69 18.01
N PRO A 105 17.37 7.23 18.68
CA PRO A 105 17.47 7.27 20.13
C PRO A 105 17.26 8.70 20.65
N GLY A 106 16.48 8.86 21.71
CA GLY A 106 16.24 10.16 22.35
C GLY A 106 15.25 11.07 21.61
N LYS A 107 14.80 10.76 20.40
CA LYS A 107 13.70 11.47 19.74
C LYS A 107 12.40 10.72 19.83
N ARG A 108 11.36 11.42 20.30
CA ARG A 108 9.98 10.91 20.20
C ARG A 108 9.55 10.94 18.73
N SER A 109 9.75 9.85 18.01
CA SER A 109 9.02 9.65 16.77
C SER A 109 7.60 9.18 17.14
N SER A 110 6.60 9.73 16.47
CA SER A 110 5.20 9.51 16.82
C SER A 110 4.41 8.99 15.63
N PHE A 111 3.45 8.13 15.92
CA PHE A 111 2.43 7.69 14.97
C PHE A 111 1.05 8.02 15.57
N ASN A 112 0.31 8.87 14.89
CA ASN A 112 -0.96 9.37 15.42
C ASN A 112 -2.02 8.26 15.45
N VAL A 113 -2.72 8.12 16.57
CA VAL A 113 -3.75 7.07 16.79
C VAL A 113 -4.91 7.21 15.81
N SER A 114 -5.31 8.43 15.43
CA SER A 114 -6.39 8.60 14.44
C SER A 114 -6.00 8.11 13.05
N VAL A 115 -4.74 8.30 12.66
CA VAL A 115 -4.19 7.75 11.41
C VAL A 115 -4.14 6.23 11.47
N MET A 116 -3.70 5.68 12.60
CA MET A 116 -3.70 4.24 12.83
C MET A 116 -5.11 3.66 12.73
N ALA A 117 -6.08 4.24 13.40
CA ALA A 117 -7.46 3.77 13.40
C ALA A 117 -8.10 3.83 11.99
N ALA A 118 -7.88 4.93 11.27
CA ALA A 118 -8.33 5.06 9.88
C ALA A 118 -7.69 3.99 8.98
N GLY A 119 -6.38 3.76 9.12
CA GLY A 119 -5.69 2.71 8.38
C GLY A 119 -6.17 1.30 8.76
N MET A 120 -6.46 1.02 10.05
CA MET A 120 -7.05 -0.25 10.49
C MET A 120 -8.41 -0.52 9.82
N LEU A 121 -9.26 0.49 9.70
CA LEU A 121 -10.53 0.36 8.98
C LEU A 121 -10.30 -0.02 7.51
N VAL A 122 -9.36 0.65 6.85
CA VAL A 122 -9.00 0.36 5.44
C VAL A 122 -8.46 -1.06 5.30
N THR A 123 -7.53 -1.47 6.14
CA THR A 123 -6.90 -2.81 6.06
C THR A 123 -7.88 -3.93 6.46
N THR A 124 -8.82 -3.66 7.37
CA THR A 124 -9.95 -4.55 7.68
C THR A 124 -10.83 -4.75 6.45
N LEU A 125 -11.21 -3.65 5.80
CA LEU A 125 -12.02 -3.66 4.58
C LEU A 125 -11.33 -4.44 3.45
N HIS A 126 -10.04 -4.18 3.24
CA HIS A 126 -9.23 -4.90 2.25
C HIS A 126 -9.15 -6.39 2.54
N GLY A 127 -8.90 -6.76 3.81
CA GLY A 127 -8.83 -8.16 4.24
C GLY A 127 -10.14 -8.90 4.02
N TYR A 128 -11.27 -8.29 4.41
CA TYR A 128 -12.59 -8.87 4.22
C TYR A 128 -12.94 -9.06 2.74
N LEU A 129 -12.84 -8.01 1.94
CA LEU A 129 -13.25 -8.04 0.54
C LEU A 129 -12.44 -9.05 -0.28
N ASN A 130 -11.12 -9.08 -0.11
CA ASN A 130 -10.28 -9.99 -0.90
C ASN A 130 -10.27 -11.41 -0.34
N GLY A 131 -10.22 -11.59 0.98
CA GLY A 131 -10.27 -12.92 1.60
C GLY A 131 -11.55 -13.65 1.27
N SER A 132 -12.69 -12.96 1.39
CA SER A 132 -13.99 -13.51 1.07
C SER A 132 -14.11 -13.81 -0.45
N PHE A 133 -13.73 -12.87 -1.31
CA PHE A 133 -13.87 -13.03 -2.75
C PHE A 133 -13.05 -14.19 -3.29
N PHE A 134 -11.79 -14.32 -2.87
CA PHE A 134 -10.92 -15.37 -3.41
C PHE A 134 -11.40 -16.77 -3.09
N SER A 135 -11.84 -16.99 -1.86
CA SER A 135 -12.21 -18.34 -1.41
C SER A 135 -13.66 -18.74 -1.70
N HIS A 136 -14.55 -17.75 -1.93
CA HIS A 136 -15.92 -18.04 -2.35
C HIS A 136 -16.06 -18.07 -3.87
N ASP A 137 -15.18 -17.37 -4.60
CA ASP A 137 -15.23 -17.24 -6.06
C ASP A 137 -16.64 -16.92 -6.56
N TYR A 138 -17.21 -15.86 -6.01
CA TYR A 138 -18.61 -15.46 -6.22
C TYR A 138 -19.04 -15.34 -7.69
N LEU A 139 -18.08 -15.11 -8.60
CA LEU A 139 -18.36 -14.95 -10.03
C LEU A 139 -17.91 -16.17 -10.85
N ASN A 140 -17.50 -17.27 -10.18
CA ASN A 140 -17.01 -18.49 -10.81
C ASN A 140 -15.93 -18.22 -11.88
N GLN A 141 -14.98 -17.33 -11.58
CA GLN A 141 -13.97 -16.88 -12.54
C GLN A 141 -12.59 -17.52 -12.31
N TYR A 142 -12.38 -18.21 -11.19
CA TYR A 142 -11.08 -18.70 -10.77
C TYR A 142 -10.87 -20.20 -11.06
N GLY A 143 -11.29 -20.66 -12.24
CA GLY A 143 -10.86 -21.94 -12.78
C GLY A 143 -9.34 -21.96 -13.05
N THR A 144 -8.74 -23.16 -13.19
CA THR A 144 -7.29 -23.31 -13.38
C THR A 144 -6.75 -22.58 -14.63
N GLU A 145 -7.57 -22.41 -15.64
CA GLU A 145 -7.28 -21.64 -16.87
C GLU A 145 -6.98 -20.17 -16.58
N TRP A 146 -7.45 -19.64 -15.44
CA TRP A 146 -7.16 -18.26 -15.02
C TRP A 146 -5.65 -18.00 -14.87
N LEU A 147 -4.88 -18.98 -14.44
CA LEU A 147 -3.42 -18.85 -14.28
C LEU A 147 -2.67 -18.63 -15.60
N THR A 148 -3.30 -18.94 -16.72
CA THR A 148 -2.75 -18.69 -18.08
C THR A 148 -3.44 -17.54 -18.79
N ASP A 149 -4.45 -16.93 -18.18
CA ASP A 149 -5.14 -15.77 -18.75
C ASP A 149 -4.18 -14.59 -18.90
N PRO A 150 -4.19 -13.87 -20.04
CA PRO A 150 -3.33 -12.71 -20.25
C PRO A 150 -3.46 -11.61 -19.17
N ARG A 151 -4.65 -11.45 -18.57
CA ARG A 151 -4.89 -10.50 -17.47
C ARG A 151 -4.15 -10.91 -16.21
N PHE A 152 -4.19 -12.21 -15.88
CA PHE A 152 -3.43 -12.75 -14.77
C PHE A 152 -1.92 -12.60 -14.99
N LEU A 153 -1.41 -13.05 -16.13
CA LEU A 153 0.02 -13.01 -16.46
C LEU A 153 0.55 -11.58 -16.55
N GLY A 154 -0.14 -10.70 -17.27
CA GLY A 154 0.22 -9.29 -17.38
C GLY A 154 0.15 -8.57 -16.04
N GLY A 155 -0.92 -8.81 -15.27
CA GLY A 155 -1.08 -8.29 -13.91
C GLY A 155 0.03 -8.75 -12.96
N LEU A 156 0.42 -10.03 -13.03
CA LEU A 156 1.50 -10.58 -12.22
C LEU A 156 2.85 -9.92 -12.54
N VAL A 157 3.16 -9.69 -13.81
CA VAL A 157 4.39 -8.98 -14.22
C VAL A 157 4.41 -7.55 -13.66
N VAL A 158 3.30 -6.81 -13.81
CA VAL A 158 3.18 -5.45 -13.28
C VAL A 158 3.27 -5.44 -11.76
N TYR A 159 2.60 -6.38 -11.09
CA TYR A 159 2.64 -6.53 -9.63
C TYR A 159 4.06 -6.79 -9.13
N LEU A 160 4.75 -7.78 -9.68
CA LEU A 160 6.11 -8.14 -9.24
C LEU A 160 7.12 -7.02 -9.53
N GLY A 161 7.00 -6.34 -10.67
CA GLY A 161 7.81 -5.16 -11.02
C GLY A 161 7.60 -4.03 -10.02
N GLY A 162 6.33 -3.70 -9.73
CA GLY A 162 5.95 -2.68 -8.76
C GLY A 162 6.41 -3.03 -7.34
N PHE A 163 6.16 -4.25 -6.89
CA PHE A 163 6.56 -4.73 -5.57
C PHE A 163 8.09 -4.73 -5.39
N THR A 164 8.83 -5.12 -6.41
CA THR A 164 10.30 -5.06 -6.40
C THR A 164 10.80 -3.61 -6.30
N LEU A 165 10.20 -2.70 -7.07
CA LEU A 165 10.53 -1.27 -7.00
C LEU A 165 10.24 -0.69 -5.62
N LEU A 166 9.09 -1.03 -5.02
CA LEU A 166 8.71 -0.65 -3.66
C LEU A 166 9.77 -1.08 -2.64
N VAL A 167 10.02 -2.40 -2.55
CA VAL A 167 10.92 -2.98 -1.54
C VAL A 167 12.35 -2.44 -1.68
N ARG A 168 12.87 -2.34 -2.92
CA ARG A 168 14.21 -1.76 -3.15
C ARG A 168 14.30 -0.30 -2.75
N SER A 169 13.26 0.48 -3.04
CA SER A 169 13.22 1.91 -2.71
C SER A 169 13.15 2.13 -1.20
N GLU A 170 12.35 1.34 -0.49
CA GLU A 170 12.27 1.36 0.98
C GLU A 170 13.61 0.95 1.60
N TRP A 171 14.28 -0.05 1.03
CA TRP A 171 15.61 -0.49 1.49
C TRP A 171 16.66 0.62 1.33
N ILE A 172 16.67 1.36 0.21
CA ILE A 172 17.55 2.50 -0.01
C ILE A 172 17.30 3.57 1.07
N VAL A 173 16.06 3.99 1.27
CA VAL A 173 15.70 5.02 2.27
C VAL A 173 16.08 4.60 3.68
N ARG A 174 15.81 3.34 4.04
CA ARG A 174 16.18 2.79 5.36
C ARG A 174 17.67 2.83 5.63
N ASN A 175 18.50 2.64 4.59
CA ASN A 175 19.97 2.61 4.71
C ASN A 175 20.63 3.98 4.55
N LEU A 176 19.88 5.05 4.29
CA LEU A 176 20.42 6.42 4.28
C LEU A 176 20.86 6.88 5.68
N ARG A 177 20.32 6.33 6.75
CA ARG A 177 20.68 6.66 8.11
C ARG A 177 22.07 6.06 8.44
N ASP A 178 22.95 6.90 8.93
CA ASP A 178 24.26 6.47 9.37
C ASP A 178 24.14 5.46 10.53
N LYS A 179 24.76 4.29 10.35
CA LYS A 179 24.80 3.26 11.39
C LYS A 179 25.72 3.65 12.55
N ALA A 180 26.76 4.43 12.25
CA ALA A 180 27.74 4.89 13.23
C ALA A 180 27.21 6.07 14.07
N ASN A 181 26.25 6.84 13.53
CA ASN A 181 25.60 7.93 14.25
C ASN A 181 24.07 7.84 14.16
N PRO A 182 23.44 6.90 14.87
CA PRO A 182 21.99 6.71 14.82
C PRO A 182 21.20 7.89 15.38
N GLY A 183 21.84 8.81 16.11
CA GLY A 183 21.27 10.06 16.61
C GLY A 183 21.17 11.17 15.57
N ALA A 184 21.84 11.07 14.43
CA ALA A 184 21.75 12.03 13.35
C ALA A 184 20.34 12.02 12.76
N THR A 185 19.65 13.17 12.89
CA THR A 185 18.26 13.33 12.49
C THR A 185 18.10 13.98 11.12
N GLU A 186 19.21 14.19 10.44
CA GLU A 186 19.19 14.86 9.15
C GLU A 186 18.58 13.97 8.06
N TYR A 187 17.65 14.57 7.35
CA TYR A 187 17.14 13.99 6.11
C TYR A 187 18.24 14.08 5.05
N LYS A 188 18.41 13.02 4.29
CA LYS A 188 19.32 12.96 3.15
C LYS A 188 18.54 12.73 1.87
N VAL A 189 19.07 13.24 0.77
CA VAL A 189 18.52 12.94 -0.56
C VAL A 189 18.87 11.50 -0.92
N PRO A 190 17.90 10.63 -1.23
CA PRO A 190 18.17 9.27 -1.66
C PRO A 190 18.66 9.24 -3.11
N PHE A 191 19.60 8.32 -3.40
CA PHE A 191 20.15 8.11 -4.73
C PHE A 191 20.13 6.62 -5.11
N GLY A 192 20.20 6.33 -6.40
CA GLY A 192 20.22 4.98 -6.96
C GLY A 192 18.81 4.39 -7.19
N GLY A 193 18.75 3.26 -7.88
CA GLY A 193 17.47 2.62 -8.23
C GLY A 193 16.48 3.59 -8.89
N GLY A 194 15.21 3.52 -8.51
CA GLY A 194 14.15 4.41 -9.00
C GLY A 194 14.35 5.89 -8.66
N PHE A 195 15.15 6.21 -7.64
CA PHE A 195 15.49 7.59 -7.28
C PHE A 195 16.32 8.33 -8.33
N LYS A 196 16.83 7.65 -9.34
CA LYS A 196 17.44 8.30 -10.50
C LYS A 196 16.42 9.11 -11.30
N PHE A 197 15.16 8.70 -11.31
CA PHE A 197 14.11 9.24 -12.18
C PHE A 197 13.05 10.02 -11.44
N VAL A 198 12.68 9.57 -10.23
CA VAL A 198 11.57 10.16 -9.46
C VAL A 198 11.91 10.31 -7.99
N THR A 199 11.21 11.24 -7.34
CA THR A 199 11.32 11.50 -5.91
C THR A 199 10.74 10.39 -5.05
N SER A 200 9.65 9.76 -5.52
CA SER A 200 8.85 8.82 -4.76
C SER A 200 8.71 7.44 -5.44
N PRO A 201 9.83 6.75 -5.74
CA PRO A 201 9.78 5.47 -6.45
C PRO A 201 9.09 4.36 -5.63
N ALA A 202 9.10 4.44 -4.29
CA ALA A 202 8.34 3.52 -3.45
C ALA A 202 6.83 3.68 -3.67
N TYR A 203 6.33 4.91 -3.81
CA TYR A 203 4.91 5.16 -4.10
C TYR A 203 4.52 4.70 -5.50
N LEU A 204 5.38 4.92 -6.50
CA LEU A 204 5.18 4.37 -7.83
C LEU A 204 5.13 2.84 -7.79
N GLY A 205 6.05 2.21 -7.06
CA GLY A 205 6.08 0.76 -6.88
C GLY A 205 4.81 0.21 -6.23
N GLU A 206 4.31 0.88 -5.19
CA GLU A 206 3.06 0.53 -4.52
C GLU A 206 1.85 0.65 -5.47
N LEU A 207 1.77 1.75 -6.24
CA LEU A 207 0.71 1.96 -7.23
C LEU A 207 0.75 0.90 -8.34
N LEU A 208 1.92 0.58 -8.86
CA LEU A 208 2.08 -0.47 -9.86
C LEU A 208 1.71 -1.85 -9.28
N ALA A 209 2.13 -2.15 -8.06
CA ALA A 209 1.76 -3.40 -7.41
C ALA A 209 0.24 -3.54 -7.27
N TRP A 210 -0.46 -2.52 -6.79
CA TRP A 210 -1.91 -2.59 -6.66
C TRP A 210 -2.66 -2.51 -8.00
N ALA A 211 -2.14 -1.80 -9.00
CA ALA A 211 -2.67 -1.85 -10.36
C ALA A 211 -2.52 -3.26 -10.97
N GLY A 212 -1.35 -3.86 -10.83
CA GLY A 212 -1.10 -5.24 -11.24
C GLY A 212 -1.99 -6.23 -10.50
N PHE A 213 -2.19 -6.02 -9.18
CA PHE A 213 -3.08 -6.84 -8.36
C PHE A 213 -4.54 -6.74 -8.83
N ALA A 214 -5.04 -5.53 -9.11
CA ALA A 214 -6.39 -5.34 -9.64
C ALA A 214 -6.56 -6.04 -11.00
N LEU A 215 -5.52 -6.04 -11.84
CA LEU A 215 -5.54 -6.69 -13.14
C LEU A 215 -5.50 -8.22 -13.00
N LEU A 216 -4.60 -8.79 -12.17
CA LEU A 216 -4.47 -10.23 -12.00
C LEU A 216 -5.64 -10.88 -11.24
N THR A 217 -6.31 -10.13 -10.37
CA THR A 217 -7.52 -10.62 -9.68
C THR A 217 -8.79 -10.34 -10.47
N TRP A 218 -8.77 -9.37 -11.36
CA TRP A 218 -9.88 -8.94 -12.20
C TRP A 218 -11.21 -8.81 -11.43
N ASN A 219 -11.14 -8.27 -10.24
CA ASN A 219 -12.31 -8.04 -9.38
C ASN A 219 -12.35 -6.61 -8.83
N LEU A 220 -13.53 -6.18 -8.42
CA LEU A 220 -13.74 -4.83 -7.90
C LEU A 220 -13.04 -4.58 -6.56
N ALA A 221 -12.81 -5.61 -5.74
CA ALA A 221 -12.09 -5.47 -4.48
C ALA A 221 -10.62 -5.07 -4.72
N GLY A 222 -9.97 -5.66 -5.72
CA GLY A 222 -8.62 -5.26 -6.14
C GLY A 222 -8.57 -3.82 -6.66
N LEU A 223 -9.59 -3.40 -7.43
CA LEU A 223 -9.70 -2.04 -7.92
C LEU A 223 -9.88 -1.02 -6.78
N VAL A 224 -10.68 -1.33 -5.76
CA VAL A 224 -10.85 -0.46 -4.58
C VAL A 224 -9.53 -0.19 -3.88
N ILE A 225 -8.68 -1.21 -3.69
CA ILE A 225 -7.34 -1.03 -3.08
C ILE A 225 -6.52 -0.06 -3.91
N PHE A 226 -6.47 -0.26 -5.22
CA PHE A 226 -5.73 0.62 -6.13
C PHE A 226 -6.21 2.08 -6.02
N LEU A 227 -7.53 2.31 -6.05
CA LEU A 227 -8.10 3.66 -5.99
C LEU A 227 -7.81 4.36 -4.64
N ILE A 228 -7.97 3.66 -3.51
CA ILE A 228 -7.65 4.20 -2.18
C ILE A 228 -6.15 4.53 -2.10
N THR A 229 -5.30 3.63 -2.60
CA THR A 229 -3.85 3.83 -2.62
C THR A 229 -3.48 5.02 -3.50
N ALA A 230 -4.07 5.17 -4.68
CA ALA A 230 -3.83 6.29 -5.58
C ALA A 230 -4.25 7.63 -4.94
N GLY A 231 -5.44 7.69 -4.34
CA GLY A 231 -5.93 8.90 -3.65
C GLY A 231 -5.04 9.35 -2.49
N ASN A 232 -4.36 8.40 -1.82
CA ASN A 232 -3.42 8.72 -0.75
C ASN A 232 -2.00 9.05 -1.27
N LEU A 233 -1.44 8.23 -2.16
CA LEU A 233 -0.02 8.31 -2.50
C LEU A 233 0.30 9.30 -3.61
N VAL A 234 -0.61 9.59 -4.55
CA VAL A 234 -0.35 10.54 -5.64
C VAL A 234 -0.17 11.95 -5.09
N PRO A 235 -1.11 12.54 -4.31
CA PRO A 235 -0.91 13.86 -3.73
C PRO A 235 0.32 13.92 -2.82
N ARG A 236 0.58 12.83 -2.11
CA ARG A 236 1.72 12.73 -1.21
C ARG A 236 3.06 12.70 -1.96
N ALA A 237 3.12 12.14 -3.18
CA ALA A 237 4.31 12.18 -4.02
C ALA A 237 4.67 13.62 -4.42
N PHE A 238 3.67 14.41 -4.84
CA PHE A 238 3.86 15.82 -5.16
C PHE A 238 4.34 16.65 -3.96
N ALA A 239 3.70 16.46 -2.83
CA ALA A 239 4.10 17.14 -1.60
C ALA A 239 5.51 16.76 -1.16
N THR A 240 5.89 15.49 -1.30
CA THR A 240 7.23 15.01 -1.01
C THR A 240 8.26 15.62 -1.96
N HIS A 241 7.94 15.71 -3.24
CA HIS A 241 8.80 16.34 -4.24
C HIS A 241 9.03 17.82 -3.95
N LYS A 242 7.95 18.56 -3.70
CA LYS A 242 8.02 19.98 -3.30
C LYS A 242 8.92 20.16 -2.06
N TRP A 243 8.68 19.34 -1.02
CA TRP A 243 9.45 19.40 0.22
C TRP A 243 10.97 19.16 0.01
N TYR A 244 11.35 18.20 -0.85
CA TYR A 244 12.77 17.96 -1.15
C TYR A 244 13.40 19.15 -1.87
N ARG A 245 12.72 19.73 -2.84
CA ARG A 245 13.19 20.90 -3.60
C ARG A 245 13.36 22.15 -2.70
N GLU A 246 12.48 22.32 -1.76
CA GLU A 246 12.57 23.44 -0.79
C GLU A 246 13.66 23.22 0.26
N LYS A 247 13.91 21.98 0.64
CA LYS A 247 14.86 21.66 1.72
C LYS A 247 16.31 21.57 1.26
N PHE A 248 16.58 21.13 0.04
CA PHE A 248 17.91 20.86 -0.48
C PHE A 248 18.19 21.71 -1.72
N ALA A 249 19.16 22.63 -1.61
CA ALA A 249 19.50 23.53 -2.72
C ALA A 249 20.10 22.78 -3.94
N ASP A 250 20.74 21.64 -3.68
CA ASP A 250 21.38 20.74 -4.65
C ASP A 250 20.48 19.57 -5.08
N TYR A 251 19.15 19.67 -4.83
CA TYR A 251 18.24 18.60 -5.23
C TYR A 251 18.18 18.45 -6.76
N PRO A 252 18.31 17.22 -7.32
CA PRO A 252 18.33 16.99 -8.76
C PRO A 252 17.06 17.54 -9.44
N THR A 253 17.23 18.51 -10.32
CA THR A 253 16.12 19.25 -10.96
C THR A 253 15.37 18.43 -12.00
N GLU A 254 16.04 17.43 -12.60
CA GLU A 254 15.49 16.53 -13.60
C GLU A 254 14.50 15.50 -13.05
N ARG A 255 14.57 15.24 -11.74
CA ARG A 255 13.67 14.26 -11.09
C ARG A 255 12.24 14.72 -11.15
N LYS A 256 11.36 13.79 -11.49
CA LYS A 256 9.92 13.96 -11.42
C LYS A 256 9.38 13.57 -10.05
N ALA A 257 8.13 13.91 -9.74
CA ALA A 257 7.53 13.55 -8.46
C ALA A 257 7.27 12.04 -8.34
N LEU A 258 6.65 11.45 -9.37
CA LEU A 258 6.10 10.10 -9.30
C LEU A 258 6.36 9.26 -10.57
N ILE A 259 6.01 9.75 -11.76
CA ILE A 259 6.12 9.00 -13.02
C ILE A 259 7.34 9.52 -13.78
N PRO A 260 8.33 8.65 -14.13
CA PRO A 260 9.52 9.04 -14.86
C PRO A 260 9.19 9.84 -16.12
N TYR A 261 9.89 10.93 -16.34
CA TYR A 261 9.77 11.84 -17.48
C TYR A 261 8.43 12.58 -17.64
N VAL A 262 7.39 12.26 -16.83
CA VAL A 262 6.04 12.83 -16.95
C VAL A 262 5.75 13.79 -15.80
N ILE A 263 5.59 13.26 -14.58
CA ILE A 263 5.20 14.05 -13.40
C ILE A 263 6.01 13.65 -12.14
#